data_546b825383020735c0eaa3c39bbb3678
#
_entry.id   546b825383020735c0eaa3c39bbb3678
#
_cell.length_a   1.000
_cell.length_b   1.000
_cell.length_c   1.000
_cell.angle_alpha   90.00
_cell.angle_beta   90.00
_cell.angle_gamma   90.00
#
_symmetry.space_group_name_H-M   'P 1'
#
loop_
_entity.id
_entity.type
_entity.pdbx_description
1 polymer ?
#
loop_
_entity_poly.entity_id
_entity_poly.type
_entity_poly.pdbx_seq_one_letter_code
_entity_poly.pdbx_strand_id
1 'polypeptide(L)'
;MATNSKFRRLNAGRDFIADNYQMPLCLSEIAQSSYMSPYHFLRVFKETYGETPNDFLIRLRVEQAKKMLITENYSVSEVCERVGYASLGSFSSLFLKQVGMAPTLYRRKLWALSSEAYRFPSQIIPACFAYKFLGKRAK
;
A
#
# COMPACT_ATOMS: atom_id res chain seq x y z
N MET A 1 3.55 -31.73 4.95
CA MET A 1 4.87 -31.07 5.02
C MET A 1 5.23 -30.25 3.77
N ALA A 2 4.96 -30.73 2.56
CA ALA A 2 5.22 -30.00 1.31
C ALA A 2 4.44 -28.68 1.21
N THR A 3 3.20 -28.64 1.68
CA THR A 3 2.33 -27.45 1.64
C THR A 3 2.88 -26.32 2.52
N ASN A 4 3.44 -26.62 3.67
CA ASN A 4 3.99 -25.62 4.58
C ASN A 4 5.26 -24.97 4.02
N SER A 5 6.13 -25.75 3.36
CA SER A 5 7.33 -25.24 2.71
C SER A 5 7.02 -24.31 1.53
N LYS A 6 6.04 -24.68 0.70
CA LYS A 6 5.59 -23.87 -0.43
C LYS A 6 5.01 -22.52 0.04
N PHE A 7 4.16 -22.56 1.05
CA PHE A 7 3.55 -21.37 1.63
C PHE A 7 4.59 -20.43 2.26
N ARG A 8 5.57 -21.00 2.97
CA ARG A 8 6.68 -20.23 3.56
C ARG A 8 7.49 -19.49 2.49
N ARG A 9 7.81 -20.18 1.37
CA ARG A 9 8.54 -19.56 0.26
C ARG A 9 7.72 -18.45 -0.40
N LEU A 10 6.42 -18.68 -0.59
CA LEU A 10 5.52 -17.69 -1.16
C LEU A 10 5.44 -16.44 -0.28
N ASN A 11 5.34 -16.62 1.03
CA ASN A 11 5.36 -15.50 1.99
C ASN A 11 6.68 -14.73 1.93
N ALA A 12 7.80 -15.40 1.74
CA ALA A 12 9.10 -14.71 1.57
C ALA A 12 9.08 -13.75 0.37
N GLY A 13 8.48 -14.16 -0.75
CA GLY A 13 8.30 -13.28 -1.92
C GLY A 13 7.38 -12.11 -1.64
N ARG A 14 6.29 -12.34 -0.95
CA ARG A 14 5.38 -11.26 -0.52
C ARG A 14 6.08 -10.27 0.41
N ASP A 15 6.82 -10.76 1.39
CA ASP A 15 7.56 -9.92 2.33
C ASP A 15 8.67 -9.15 1.62
N PHE A 16 9.32 -9.75 0.62
CA PHE A 16 10.29 -9.06 -0.23
C PHE A 16 9.66 -7.86 -0.95
N ILE A 17 8.46 -7.99 -1.49
CA ILE A 17 7.73 -6.87 -2.08
C ILE A 17 7.44 -5.79 -1.03
N ALA A 18 6.97 -6.19 0.14
CA ALA A 18 6.61 -5.27 1.22
C ALA A 18 7.82 -4.48 1.74
N ASP A 19 8.98 -5.13 1.82
CA ASP A 19 10.21 -4.51 2.30
C ASP A 19 10.86 -3.60 1.27
N ASN A 20 10.57 -3.78 -0.03
CA ASN A 20 11.23 -3.09 -1.13
C ASN A 20 10.25 -2.32 -2.05
N TYR A 21 9.07 -1.99 -1.58
CA TYR A 21 8.04 -1.36 -2.42
C TYR A 21 8.46 0.01 -2.99
N GLN A 22 9.39 0.73 -2.33
CA GLN A 22 9.89 2.02 -2.79
C GLN A 22 10.83 1.91 -4.01
N MET A 23 11.33 0.73 -4.30
CA MET A 23 12.28 0.48 -5.37
C MET A 23 11.59 -0.09 -6.61
N PRO A 24 12.19 0.08 -7.80
CA PRO A 24 11.72 -0.66 -8.97
C PRO A 24 11.94 -2.17 -8.73
N LEU A 25 10.86 -2.93 -8.84
CA LEU A 25 10.88 -4.38 -8.62
C LEU A 25 10.48 -5.09 -9.92
N CYS A 26 11.22 -6.12 -10.29
CA CYS A 26 10.82 -7.01 -11.37
C CYS A 26 10.37 -8.36 -10.84
N LEU A 27 9.52 -9.03 -11.60
CA LEU A 27 8.94 -10.32 -11.22
C LEU A 27 10.03 -11.38 -10.98
N SER A 28 11.11 -11.37 -11.75
CA SER A 28 12.20 -12.33 -11.61
C SER A 28 12.93 -12.20 -10.27
N GLU A 29 13.17 -10.98 -9.79
CA GLU A 29 13.79 -10.74 -8.48
C GLU A 29 12.88 -11.23 -7.34
N ILE A 30 11.60 -10.92 -7.43
CA ILE A 30 10.62 -11.34 -6.43
C ILE A 30 10.52 -12.88 -6.38
N ALA A 31 10.41 -13.51 -7.54
CA ALA A 31 10.34 -14.98 -7.65
C ALA A 31 11.62 -15.65 -7.13
N GLN A 32 12.78 -15.05 -7.38
CA GLN A 32 14.06 -15.53 -6.88
C GLN A 32 14.09 -15.56 -5.35
N SER A 33 13.54 -14.54 -4.70
CA SER A 33 13.43 -14.48 -3.23
C SER A 33 12.54 -15.59 -2.66
N SER A 34 11.68 -16.16 -3.49
CA SER A 34 10.79 -17.29 -3.16
C SER A 34 11.36 -18.66 -3.58
N TYR A 35 12.53 -18.68 -4.20
CA TYR A 35 13.09 -19.91 -4.81
C TYR A 35 12.11 -20.56 -5.82
N MET A 36 11.45 -19.73 -6.61
CA MET A 36 10.48 -20.14 -7.63
C MET A 36 10.82 -19.51 -8.98
N SER A 37 10.39 -20.16 -10.07
CA SER A 37 10.41 -19.52 -11.38
C SER A 37 9.40 -18.36 -11.40
N PRO A 38 9.60 -17.32 -12.24
CA PRO A 38 8.66 -16.20 -12.33
C PRO A 38 7.23 -16.63 -12.66
N TYR A 39 7.06 -17.53 -13.59
CA TYR A 39 5.74 -18.03 -14.00
C TYR A 39 5.06 -18.79 -12.85
N HIS A 40 5.79 -19.68 -12.19
CA HIS A 40 5.27 -20.46 -11.06
C HIS A 40 4.88 -19.56 -9.90
N PHE A 41 5.74 -18.60 -9.57
CA PHE A 41 5.49 -17.62 -8.51
C PHE A 41 4.22 -16.81 -8.80
N LEU A 42 4.10 -16.27 -10.01
CA LEU A 42 2.93 -15.48 -10.43
C LEU A 42 1.63 -16.27 -10.24
N ARG A 43 1.61 -17.52 -10.73
CA ARG A 43 0.42 -18.38 -10.66
C ARG A 43 0.06 -18.71 -9.21
N VAL A 44 1.02 -19.16 -8.42
CA VAL A 44 0.80 -19.56 -7.02
C VAL A 44 0.41 -18.37 -6.16
N PHE A 45 1.02 -17.21 -6.40
CA PHE A 45 0.70 -15.97 -5.68
C PHE A 45 -0.76 -15.59 -5.93
N LYS A 46 -1.19 -15.56 -7.19
CA LYS A 46 -2.56 -15.24 -7.56
C LYS A 46 -3.58 -16.25 -7.01
N GLU A 47 -3.26 -17.54 -7.07
CA GLU A 47 -4.11 -18.59 -6.51
C GLU A 47 -4.27 -18.45 -4.99
N THR A 48 -3.21 -18.07 -4.30
CA THR A 48 -3.18 -18.02 -2.82
C THR A 48 -3.78 -16.71 -2.29
N TYR A 49 -3.44 -15.57 -2.88
CA TYR A 49 -3.81 -14.25 -2.37
C TYR A 49 -4.95 -13.57 -3.15
N GLY A 50 -5.38 -14.14 -4.28
CA GLY A 50 -6.46 -13.57 -5.09
C GLY A 50 -6.07 -12.37 -5.94
N GLU A 51 -4.82 -11.96 -5.92
CA GLU A 51 -4.28 -10.83 -6.69
C GLU A 51 -2.90 -11.16 -7.23
N THR A 52 -2.48 -10.49 -8.31
CA THR A 52 -1.12 -10.64 -8.84
C THR A 52 -0.11 -9.96 -7.94
N PRO A 53 1.20 -10.34 -8.00
CA PRO A 53 2.25 -9.60 -7.29
C PRO A 53 2.30 -8.12 -7.65
N ASN A 54 2.04 -7.77 -8.90
CA ASN A 54 2.00 -6.37 -9.34
C ASN A 54 0.83 -5.61 -8.72
N ASP A 55 -0.36 -6.21 -8.67
CA ASP A 55 -1.53 -5.60 -8.03
C ASP A 55 -1.30 -5.40 -6.53
N PHE A 56 -0.67 -6.37 -5.88
CA PHE A 56 -0.26 -6.27 -4.49
C PHE A 56 0.71 -5.10 -4.27
N LEU A 57 1.73 -4.95 -5.13
CA LEU A 57 2.68 -3.85 -5.06
C LEU A 57 1.98 -2.49 -5.24
N ILE A 58 1.11 -2.36 -6.24
CA ILE A 58 0.32 -1.14 -6.49
C ILE A 58 -0.52 -0.80 -5.25
N ARG A 59 -1.26 -1.77 -4.73
CA ARG A 59 -2.11 -1.57 -3.55
C ARG A 59 -1.28 -1.13 -2.35
N LEU A 60 -0.15 -1.76 -2.11
CA LEU A 60 0.75 -1.43 -1.01
C LEU A 60 1.30 -0.01 -1.14
N ARG A 61 1.76 0.39 -2.32
CA ARG A 61 2.23 1.76 -2.60
C ARG A 61 1.15 2.80 -2.35
N VAL A 62 -0.07 2.53 -2.80
CA VAL A 62 -1.22 3.43 -2.57
C VAL A 62 -1.55 3.53 -1.08
N GLU A 63 -1.54 2.43 -0.34
CA GLU A 63 -1.78 2.44 1.11
C GLU A 63 -0.71 3.24 1.86
N GLN A 64 0.55 3.10 1.48
CA GLN A 64 1.63 3.90 2.07
C GLN A 64 1.50 5.39 1.69
N ALA A 65 1.15 5.69 0.44
CA ALA A 65 0.89 7.05 0.00
C ALA A 65 -0.24 7.70 0.81
N LYS A 66 -1.34 6.99 1.03
CA LYS A 66 -2.46 7.46 1.86
C LYS A 66 -2.00 7.84 3.26
N LYS A 67 -1.16 7.02 3.89
CA LYS A 67 -0.59 7.32 5.21
C LYS A 67 0.26 8.59 5.18
N MET A 68 1.19 8.69 4.23
CA MET A 68 2.09 9.84 4.11
C MET A 68 1.33 11.14 3.84
N LEU A 69 0.27 11.09 3.03
CA LEU A 69 -0.56 12.26 2.72
C LEU A 69 -1.30 12.81 3.95
N ILE A 70 -1.59 11.98 4.93
CA ILE A 70 -2.33 12.35 6.14
C ILE A 70 -1.39 12.70 7.31
N THR A 71 -0.37 11.87 7.52
CA THR A 71 0.46 11.93 8.73
C THR A 71 1.71 12.79 8.58
N GLU A 72 2.16 12.98 7.34
CA GLU A 72 3.41 13.67 7.02
C GLU A 72 3.15 14.94 6.24
N ASN A 73 4.02 15.90 6.39
CA ASN A 73 3.91 17.19 5.67
C ASN A 73 4.67 17.15 4.33
N TYR A 74 4.61 16.01 3.63
CA TYR A 74 5.21 15.88 2.31
C TYR A 74 4.31 16.44 1.22
N SER A 75 4.91 17.03 0.18
CA SER A 75 4.19 17.36 -1.03
C SER A 75 3.73 16.08 -1.75
N VAL A 76 2.74 16.19 -2.63
CA VAL A 76 2.30 15.04 -3.45
C VAL A 76 3.45 14.47 -4.28
N SER A 77 4.33 15.33 -4.81
CA SER A 77 5.53 14.90 -5.54
C SER A 77 6.49 14.09 -4.65
N GLU A 78 6.73 14.53 -3.44
CA GLU A 78 7.56 13.81 -2.48
C GLU A 78 6.96 12.45 -2.10
N VAL A 79 5.65 12.38 -1.90
CA VAL A 79 4.97 11.12 -1.65
C VAL A 79 5.10 10.19 -2.86
N CYS A 80 4.92 10.71 -4.08
CA CYS A 80 5.09 9.96 -5.32
C CYS A 80 6.47 9.27 -5.38
N GLU A 81 7.54 10.00 -5.15
CA GLU A 81 8.91 9.47 -5.13
C GLU A 81 9.11 8.44 -4.03
N ARG A 82 8.64 8.72 -2.82
CA ARG A 82 8.83 7.86 -1.65
C ARG A 82 8.13 6.51 -1.77
N VAL A 83 7.05 6.45 -2.52
CA VAL A 83 6.33 5.18 -2.75
C VAL A 83 6.80 4.45 -4.02
N GLY A 84 7.82 4.99 -4.72
CA GLY A 84 8.47 4.29 -5.81
C GLY A 84 8.01 4.63 -7.22
N TYR A 85 7.31 5.75 -7.41
CA TYR A 85 6.90 6.21 -8.74
C TYR A 85 7.84 7.31 -9.25
N ALA A 86 8.29 7.16 -10.50
CA ALA A 86 9.14 8.15 -11.16
C ALA A 86 8.33 9.31 -11.76
N SER A 87 7.04 9.11 -12.05
CA SER A 87 6.16 10.07 -12.72
C SER A 87 4.97 10.42 -11.83
N LEU A 88 4.80 11.71 -11.57
CA LEU A 88 3.65 12.24 -10.83
C LEU A 88 2.33 11.94 -11.56
N GLY A 89 2.31 12.01 -12.89
CA GLY A 89 1.14 11.67 -13.68
C GLY A 89 0.69 10.22 -13.53
N SER A 90 1.64 9.29 -13.61
CA SER A 90 1.36 7.86 -13.41
C SER A 90 0.86 7.57 -11.99
N PHE A 91 1.48 8.18 -11.00
CA PHE A 91 1.07 8.06 -9.60
C PHE A 91 -0.35 8.59 -9.38
N SER A 92 -0.62 9.81 -9.86
CA SER A 92 -1.93 10.45 -9.68
C SER A 92 -3.05 9.67 -10.35
N SER A 93 -2.81 9.12 -11.54
CA SER A 93 -3.77 8.27 -12.26
C SER A 93 -4.06 6.97 -11.53
N LEU A 94 -3.02 6.30 -11.04
CA LEU A 94 -3.17 5.07 -10.25
C LEU A 94 -3.88 5.33 -8.92
N PHE A 95 -3.51 6.40 -8.24
CA PHE A 95 -4.15 6.78 -6.98
C PHE A 95 -5.64 7.08 -7.19
N LEU A 96 -5.98 7.85 -8.22
CA LEU A 96 -7.37 8.14 -8.59
C LEU A 96 -8.16 6.86 -8.87
N LYS A 97 -7.57 5.93 -9.61
CA LYS A 97 -8.19 4.64 -9.94
C LYS A 97 -8.44 3.79 -8.71
N GLN A 98 -7.49 3.74 -7.78
CA GLN A 98 -7.55 2.89 -6.58
C GLN A 98 -8.40 3.49 -5.46
N VAL A 99 -8.37 4.81 -5.30
CA VAL A 99 -8.98 5.52 -4.16
C VAL A 99 -10.29 6.22 -4.55
N GLY A 100 -10.46 6.55 -5.83
CA GLY A 100 -11.63 7.27 -6.33
C GLY A 100 -11.49 8.78 -6.29
N MET A 101 -10.36 9.32 -5.85
CA MET A 101 -10.08 10.76 -5.87
C MET A 101 -8.59 11.04 -6.02
N ALA A 102 -8.24 12.22 -6.51
CA ALA A 102 -6.86 12.64 -6.68
C ALA A 102 -6.14 12.78 -5.32
N PRO A 103 -4.80 12.60 -5.26
CA PRO A 103 -4.06 12.70 -4.01
C PRO A 103 -4.25 14.01 -3.25
N THR A 104 -4.28 15.14 -3.95
CA THR A 104 -4.47 16.46 -3.34
C THR A 104 -5.86 16.60 -2.72
N LEU A 105 -6.89 16.11 -3.40
CA LEU A 105 -8.26 16.12 -2.88
C LEU A 105 -8.40 15.18 -1.68
N TYR A 106 -7.78 14.02 -1.73
CA TYR A 106 -7.74 13.05 -0.64
C TYR A 106 -7.16 13.69 0.63
N ARG A 107 -5.99 14.32 0.53
CA ARG A 107 -5.35 15.03 1.64
C ARG A 107 -6.27 16.10 2.23
N ARG A 108 -6.83 16.96 1.36
CA ARG A 108 -7.68 18.08 1.79
C ARG A 108 -8.92 17.59 2.53
N LYS A 109 -9.60 16.57 2.01
CA LYS A 109 -10.80 16.00 2.63
C LYS A 109 -10.51 15.38 3.99
N LEU A 110 -9.41 14.64 4.11
CA LEU A 110 -9.07 13.97 5.36
C LEU A 110 -8.54 14.94 6.42
N TRP A 111 -7.84 15.98 6.02
CA TRP A 111 -7.45 17.05 6.95
C TRP A 111 -8.66 17.83 7.46
N ALA A 112 -9.65 18.10 6.63
CA ALA A 112 -10.90 18.71 7.04
C ALA A 112 -11.63 17.84 8.07
N LEU A 113 -11.77 16.54 7.78
CA LEU A 113 -12.39 15.57 8.70
C LEU A 113 -11.63 15.46 10.02
N SER A 114 -10.29 15.49 9.99
CA SER A 114 -9.48 15.43 11.21
C SER A 114 -9.65 16.70 12.07
N SER A 115 -9.75 17.86 11.45
CA SER A 115 -9.99 19.12 12.17
C SER A 115 -11.40 19.19 12.76
N GLU A 116 -12.39 18.65 12.07
CA GLU A 116 -13.75 18.52 12.60
C GLU A 116 -13.85 17.49 13.73
N ALA A 117 -13.13 16.39 13.61
CA ALA A 117 -13.04 15.35 14.63
C ALA A 117 -12.42 15.87 15.93
N TYR A 118 -11.48 16.82 15.85
CA TYR A 118 -10.95 17.51 17.04
C TYR A 118 -11.98 18.42 17.68
N ARG A 119 -12.90 18.98 16.91
CA ARG A 119 -14.00 19.81 17.44
C ARG A 119 -15.14 18.97 18.04
N PHE A 120 -15.41 17.78 17.50
CA PHE A 120 -16.54 16.93 17.91
C PHE A 120 -16.11 15.46 17.99
N PRO A 121 -15.32 15.06 18.99
CA PRO A 121 -14.68 13.74 19.02
C PRO A 121 -15.64 12.53 19.09
N SER A 122 -16.89 12.74 19.43
CA SER A 122 -17.82 11.63 19.69
C SER A 122 -18.85 11.35 18.57
N GLN A 123 -18.95 12.20 17.55
CA GLN A 123 -20.10 12.11 16.62
C GLN A 123 -19.74 11.83 15.14
N ILE A 124 -18.48 11.94 14.69
CA ILE A 124 -18.17 12.01 13.27
C ILE A 124 -17.23 10.91 12.78
N ILE A 125 -16.57 10.17 13.65
CA ILE A 125 -15.62 9.13 13.21
C ILE A 125 -16.23 7.75 13.37
N PRO A 126 -16.48 7.00 12.25
CA PRO A 126 -16.81 5.58 12.37
C PRO A 126 -15.71 4.87 13.17
N ALA A 127 -16.10 3.96 14.06
CA ALA A 127 -15.16 3.23 14.93
C ALA A 127 -14.01 2.56 14.15
N CYS A 128 -14.27 2.12 12.91
CA CYS A 128 -13.26 1.54 12.03
C CYS A 128 -12.20 2.55 11.57
N PHE A 129 -12.56 3.82 11.39
CA PHE A 129 -11.62 4.90 11.04
C PHE A 129 -10.73 5.24 12.24
N ALA A 130 -11.33 5.39 13.43
CA ALA A 130 -10.60 5.64 14.66
C ALA A 130 -9.60 4.50 14.98
N TYR A 131 -10.00 3.26 14.81
CA TYR A 131 -9.13 2.10 15.04
C TYR A 131 -7.95 2.06 14.06
N LYS A 132 -8.18 2.38 12.80
CA LYS A 132 -7.16 2.32 11.75
C LYS A 132 -6.11 3.43 11.88
N PHE A 133 -6.47 4.60 12.39
CA PHE A 133 -5.61 5.79 12.44
C PHE A 133 -5.13 6.17 13.85
N LEU A 134 -5.95 5.94 14.87
CA LEU A 134 -5.62 6.31 16.25
C LEU A 134 -5.09 5.13 17.09
N GLY A 135 -5.46 3.90 16.75
CA GLY A 135 -5.05 2.70 17.50
C GLY A 135 -3.55 2.40 17.43
N LYS A 136 -2.82 2.96 16.48
CA LYS A 136 -1.35 2.82 16.39
C LYS A 136 -0.57 3.86 17.15
N ARG A 137 -1.20 4.92 17.64
CA ARG A 137 -0.55 5.96 18.46
C ARG A 137 -0.67 5.73 19.97
N ALA A 138 -1.51 4.79 20.38
CA ALA A 138 -1.72 4.45 21.80
C ALA A 138 -0.73 3.40 22.32
N LYS A 139 0.26 3.04 21.52
CA LYS A 139 1.41 2.23 21.92
C LYS A 139 2.67 3.07 21.81
#